data_cc81ad8a3ad9a859cd070ec4e5f9c23f
#
_entry.id   cc81ad8a3ad9a859cd070ec4e5f9c23f
#
_cell.length_a   1.000
_cell.length_b   1.000
_cell.length_c   1.000
_cell.angle_alpha   90.00
_cell.angle_beta   90.00
_cell.angle_gamma   90.00
#
_symmetry.space_group_name_H-M   'P 1'
#
loop_
_entity.id
_entity.type
_entity.pdbx_description
1 polymer ?
#
loop_
_entity_poly.entity_id
_entity_poly.type
_entity_poly.pdbx_seq_one_letter_code
_entity_poly.pdbx_strand_id
1 'polypeptide(L)'
;MEKKINKFMKRTTLGSVMRGVCYGFAALLFAASCANDDVAQNEKQNKDNTPAGTTVFTGTSLPDATTRTAILNHTKGTGASVNWSSTDKIWVKDDGGTWQQSTTTIIPFAANPSYAKFALSGTYTGTTHDVLYTNATVGTQPQVEIKTTQTQSAPNNFDHAGESGDCGIATTNGYNFTLNHKASYLCFIPRTSNEYVKRSKLIKVEIMSDDDIAGTYDIAANGALTLASGGSKTITVTTGSGFAIDNSADDMSKNATYAVVAPGTHKVRIRYWLRNTTDNPNGPIEGTVSKIVTLNCTAGSINDITANLDPHDYDGNHYYMWDAQQNYWSGHEWNSAAPWQPTLESQPANPNYPKSNADSRWYNESAPGYGISNPATHTSCKDLPNANEMSWYAMYGDPRWDNDELWTTMGHLYKGGMWFKKKSVLQAEHHYDTEKSADNTTDLRTADKHYANTSSSITDSGLPSAADAGNYFYLPALGSYSVGRLYNVGYDGHYWSSSANSWDSDYVYELYISSGNAYVSDSNRRIGYRVEPTLQ
;
A
#
# COMPACT_ATOMS: atom_id res chain seq x y z
N MET A 1 -28.38 45.64 36.82
CA MET A 1 -28.87 46.75 35.99
C MET A 1 -28.90 46.19 34.57
N GLU A 2 -30.01 45.63 34.12
CA GLU A 2 -31.16 46.25 33.43
C GLU A 2 -30.71 47.23 32.33
N LYS A 3 -31.07 47.05 31.06
CA LYS A 3 -32.33 47.01 30.34
C LYS A 3 -32.04 46.66 28.89
N LYS A 4 -32.74 45.78 28.22
CA LYS A 4 -34.00 45.90 27.45
C LYS A 4 -33.94 46.98 26.34
N ILE A 5 -34.31 46.70 25.09
CA ILE A 5 -35.63 46.53 24.47
C ILE A 5 -35.42 46.47 22.92
N ASN A 6 -35.82 45.50 22.20
CA ASN A 6 -37.05 45.29 21.40
C ASN A 6 -37.24 46.04 20.06
N LYS A 7 -37.53 45.22 19.05
CA LYS A 7 -38.66 45.29 18.10
C LYS A 7 -38.60 46.22 16.88
N PHE A 8 -38.73 45.69 15.67
CA PHE A 8 -39.95 45.87 14.87
C PHE A 8 -40.04 44.92 13.69
N MET A 9 -41.12 44.14 13.66
CA MET A 9 -41.66 43.47 12.47
C MET A 9 -42.38 44.48 11.61
N LYS A 10 -42.37 44.26 10.28
CA LYS A 10 -43.53 44.60 9.44
C LYS A 10 -43.74 43.53 8.37
N ARG A 11 -44.87 42.88 8.50
CA ARG A 11 -45.59 42.13 7.45
C ARG A 11 -46.25 43.10 6.47
N THR A 12 -46.35 42.71 5.20
CA THR A 12 -47.54 42.94 4.44
C THR A 12 -47.82 41.77 3.53
N THR A 13 -49.08 41.44 3.50
CA THR A 13 -49.77 40.29 2.95
C THR A 13 -50.39 40.60 1.59
N LEU A 14 -50.72 39.53 0.90
CA LEU A 14 -51.91 39.24 0.09
C LEU A 14 -51.78 39.37 -1.44
N GLY A 15 -52.21 38.30 -2.05
CA GLY A 15 -52.74 38.22 -3.39
C GLY A 15 -52.89 36.78 -3.87
N SER A 16 -53.94 36.13 -3.39
CA SER A 16 -54.47 34.84 -3.80
C SER A 16 -55.00 34.85 -5.25
N VAL A 17 -55.02 33.66 -5.89
CA VAL A 17 -56.19 32.96 -6.49
C VAL A 17 -55.68 31.78 -7.33
N MET A 18 -55.83 30.59 -6.88
CA MET A 18 -56.82 29.53 -7.08
C MET A 18 -56.85 28.86 -8.49
N ARG A 19 -56.72 27.55 -8.41
CA ARG A 19 -57.35 26.44 -9.14
C ARG A 19 -56.69 25.90 -10.41
N GLY A 20 -56.46 24.58 -10.31
CA GLY A 20 -56.69 23.63 -11.40
C GLY A 20 -55.95 22.32 -11.24
N VAL A 21 -56.63 21.36 -10.63
CA VAL A 21 -56.29 19.93 -10.56
C VAL A 21 -56.35 19.35 -11.97
N CYS A 22 -55.31 18.57 -12.36
CA CYS A 22 -55.54 17.38 -13.18
C CYS A 22 -54.34 16.41 -13.05
N TYR A 23 -54.63 15.22 -12.55
CA TYR A 23 -53.82 14.04 -12.61
C TYR A 23 -53.60 13.59 -14.06
N GLY A 24 -52.37 13.35 -14.44
CA GLY A 24 -52.03 12.69 -15.69
C GLY A 24 -50.82 11.79 -15.50
N PHE A 25 -51.06 10.54 -15.15
CA PHE A 25 -50.09 9.47 -15.27
C PHE A 25 -49.85 9.28 -16.78
N ALA A 26 -48.64 9.60 -17.23
CA ALA A 26 -48.17 9.17 -18.56
C ALA A 26 -46.96 8.27 -18.33
N ALA A 27 -47.22 6.98 -18.33
CA ALA A 27 -46.20 5.95 -18.49
C ALA A 27 -45.62 6.10 -19.91
N LEU A 28 -44.42 6.61 -20.06
CA LEU A 28 -43.68 6.56 -21.30
C LEU A 28 -42.90 5.23 -21.35
N LEU A 29 -43.52 4.28 -22.06
CA LEU A 29 -42.85 3.14 -22.65
C LEU A 29 -41.86 3.68 -23.70
N PHE A 30 -40.57 3.62 -23.40
CA PHE A 30 -39.57 3.74 -24.46
C PHE A 30 -39.52 2.39 -25.19
N ALA A 31 -40.26 2.36 -26.29
CA ALA A 31 -40.04 1.35 -27.32
C ALA A 31 -38.64 1.57 -27.90
N ALA A 32 -37.81 0.54 -27.84
CA ALA A 32 -36.57 0.46 -28.61
C ALA A 32 -36.96 0.55 -30.10
N SER A 33 -36.85 1.71 -30.68
CA SER A 33 -36.91 1.90 -32.13
C SER A 33 -35.48 1.77 -32.65
N CYS A 34 -35.20 0.67 -33.34
CA CYS A 34 -34.14 0.63 -34.33
C CYS A 34 -34.49 1.65 -35.42
N ALA A 35 -33.99 2.82 -35.29
CA ALA A 35 -33.99 3.78 -36.38
C ALA A 35 -32.60 3.78 -37.01
N ASN A 36 -32.55 3.11 -38.14
CA ASN A 36 -31.64 3.47 -39.20
C ASN A 36 -32.00 4.91 -39.58
N ASP A 37 -31.27 5.88 -39.13
CA ASP A 37 -31.55 7.24 -39.52
C ASP A 37 -30.31 7.94 -40.01
N ASP A 38 -30.37 8.23 -41.27
CA ASP A 38 -29.70 9.34 -41.93
C ASP A 38 -29.87 10.61 -41.08
N VAL A 39 -28.91 10.91 -40.24
CA VAL A 39 -28.78 12.25 -39.68
C VAL A 39 -28.34 13.14 -40.83
N ALA A 40 -29.35 13.81 -41.41
CA ALA A 40 -29.17 14.80 -42.43
C ALA A 40 -28.10 15.82 -42.03
N GLN A 41 -27.07 15.80 -42.84
CA GLN A 41 -26.26 16.93 -43.29
C GLN A 41 -26.61 18.29 -42.72
N ASN A 42 -25.75 18.79 -41.82
CA ASN A 42 -25.19 20.15 -41.89
C ASN A 42 -24.05 20.34 -40.90
N GLU A 43 -22.95 19.63 -41.08
CA GLU A 43 -21.65 20.11 -40.63
C GLU A 43 -20.61 19.71 -41.68
N LYS A 44 -19.71 20.64 -41.99
CA LYS A 44 -18.64 20.51 -42.97
C LYS A 44 -17.99 19.15 -42.88
N GLN A 45 -18.09 18.35 -43.93
CA GLN A 45 -17.44 17.08 -44.13
C GLN A 45 -15.96 17.19 -43.73
N ASN A 46 -15.60 16.70 -42.53
CA ASN A 46 -14.28 16.15 -42.32
C ASN A 46 -14.24 14.88 -43.16
N LYS A 47 -13.49 14.89 -44.27
CA LYS A 47 -13.24 13.72 -45.09
C LYS A 47 -12.86 12.57 -44.19
N ASP A 48 -13.67 11.50 -44.11
CA ASP A 48 -13.31 10.22 -43.55
C ASP A 48 -11.99 9.78 -44.22
N ASN A 49 -10.86 9.91 -43.51
CA ASN A 49 -9.54 9.47 -44.01
C ASN A 49 -9.41 7.94 -43.92
N THR A 50 -10.43 7.21 -44.28
CA THR A 50 -10.39 5.77 -44.38
C THR A 50 -9.60 5.33 -45.61
N PRO A 51 -8.59 4.49 -45.48
CA PRO A 51 -7.82 3.98 -46.61
C PRO A 51 -8.73 3.24 -47.59
N ALA A 52 -8.55 3.46 -48.89
CA ALA A 52 -9.30 2.78 -49.93
C ALA A 52 -9.08 1.25 -49.82
N GLY A 53 -10.14 0.45 -50.02
CA GLY A 53 -10.08 -1.01 -49.98
C GLY A 53 -10.09 -1.62 -48.57
N THR A 54 -10.45 -0.83 -47.55
CA THR A 54 -10.63 -1.33 -46.17
C THR A 54 -12.08 -1.41 -45.76
N THR A 55 -12.42 -2.35 -44.87
CA THR A 55 -13.71 -2.42 -44.18
C THR A 55 -13.61 -1.65 -42.87
N VAL A 56 -14.65 -0.86 -42.56
CA VAL A 56 -14.68 -0.03 -41.35
C VAL A 56 -15.56 -0.68 -40.28
N PHE A 57 -14.99 -0.93 -39.14
CA PHE A 57 -15.67 -1.38 -37.95
C PHE A 57 -15.85 -0.22 -36.98
N THR A 58 -16.99 -0.19 -36.30
CA THR A 58 -17.33 0.89 -35.37
C THR A 58 -17.42 0.34 -33.95
N GLY A 59 -16.54 0.82 -33.10
CA GLY A 59 -16.59 0.56 -31.66
C GLY A 59 -17.38 1.63 -30.93
N THR A 60 -18.33 1.21 -30.09
CA THR A 60 -19.11 2.09 -29.22
C THR A 60 -18.92 1.72 -27.76
N SER A 61 -19.12 2.69 -26.85
CA SER A 61 -19.16 2.47 -25.40
C SER A 61 -20.59 2.45 -24.91
N LEU A 62 -20.89 1.57 -23.94
CA LEU A 62 -22.06 1.75 -23.10
C LEU A 62 -21.75 2.79 -22.00
N PRO A 63 -22.71 3.67 -21.65
CA PRO A 63 -22.50 4.69 -20.61
C PRO A 63 -22.13 4.14 -19.23
N ASP A 64 -22.56 2.91 -18.94
CA ASP A 64 -22.36 2.24 -17.64
C ASP A 64 -21.39 1.04 -17.70
N ALA A 65 -20.67 0.85 -18.81
CA ALA A 65 -19.72 -0.26 -18.93
C ALA A 65 -18.41 0.09 -18.22
N THR A 66 -18.09 -0.72 -17.26
CA THR A 66 -16.81 -0.69 -16.55
C THR A 66 -15.69 -1.06 -17.52
N THR A 67 -14.91 -0.11 -17.99
CA THR A 67 -13.59 -0.24 -18.63
C THR A 67 -13.47 -0.13 -20.15
N ARG A 68 -12.48 0.69 -20.58
CA ARG A 68 -11.82 0.72 -21.90
C ARG A 68 -10.48 1.43 -21.84
N THR A 69 -9.80 1.58 -22.99
CA THR A 69 -8.39 1.92 -23.21
C THR A 69 -7.85 3.17 -22.52
N ALA A 70 -8.69 4.14 -22.21
CA ALA A 70 -8.38 5.24 -21.31
C ALA A 70 -9.57 5.47 -20.38
N ILE A 71 -9.39 5.23 -19.09
CA ILE A 71 -10.39 5.50 -18.07
C ILE A 71 -10.26 6.95 -17.66
N LEU A 72 -11.26 7.75 -18.01
CA LEU A 72 -11.34 9.15 -17.63
C LEU A 72 -12.56 9.38 -16.74
N ASN A 73 -12.44 10.33 -15.80
CA ASN A 73 -13.53 10.74 -14.91
C ASN A 73 -14.09 9.62 -14.03
N HIS A 74 -13.24 8.68 -13.60
CA HIS A 74 -13.66 7.73 -12.60
C HIS A 74 -13.98 8.44 -11.29
N THR A 75 -15.09 8.03 -10.67
CA THR A 75 -15.50 8.47 -9.34
C THR A 75 -15.63 7.25 -8.45
N LYS A 76 -15.08 7.33 -7.25
CA LYS A 76 -15.11 6.23 -6.27
C LYS A 76 -16.50 5.64 -6.12
N GLY A 77 -16.58 4.30 -6.22
CA GLY A 77 -17.83 3.54 -6.09
C GLY A 77 -18.73 3.56 -7.32
N THR A 78 -18.28 4.15 -8.42
CA THR A 78 -19.01 4.16 -9.69
C THR A 78 -18.16 3.53 -10.80
N GLY A 79 -18.77 3.23 -11.93
CA GLY A 79 -18.02 2.93 -13.15
C GLY A 79 -17.28 4.15 -13.68
N ALA A 80 -16.44 3.96 -14.66
CA ALA A 80 -15.70 5.03 -15.31
C ALA A 80 -16.07 5.11 -16.78
N SER A 81 -16.07 6.35 -17.32
CA SER A 81 -16.20 6.57 -18.76
C SER A 81 -14.92 6.12 -19.46
N VAL A 82 -15.09 5.44 -20.56
CA VAL A 82 -13.97 4.86 -21.28
C VAL A 82 -13.93 5.39 -22.70
N ASN A 83 -12.75 5.80 -23.11
CA ASN A 83 -12.52 6.49 -24.36
C ASN A 83 -11.49 5.76 -25.22
N TRP A 84 -11.71 5.75 -26.51
CA TRP A 84 -10.73 5.30 -27.49
C TRP A 84 -9.65 6.37 -27.70
N SER A 85 -8.43 5.92 -27.92
CA SER A 85 -7.31 6.72 -28.38
C SER A 85 -7.06 6.49 -29.87
N SER A 86 -6.51 7.47 -30.57
CA SER A 86 -6.11 7.33 -31.99
C SER A 86 -4.98 6.30 -32.19
N THR A 87 -4.32 5.91 -31.12
CA THR A 87 -3.26 4.88 -31.12
C THR A 87 -3.79 3.48 -30.89
N ASP A 88 -5.03 3.33 -30.43
CA ASP A 88 -5.64 2.03 -30.18
C ASP A 88 -5.79 1.21 -31.47
N LYS A 89 -5.61 -0.08 -31.34
CA LYS A 89 -5.80 -1.06 -32.41
C LYS A 89 -6.74 -2.16 -31.95
N ILE A 90 -7.56 -2.63 -32.88
CA ILE A 90 -8.36 -3.84 -32.68
C ILE A 90 -7.93 -4.91 -33.66
N TRP A 91 -8.23 -6.14 -33.35
CA TRP A 91 -8.13 -7.28 -34.23
C TRP A 91 -9.54 -7.76 -34.56
N VAL A 92 -9.80 -8.08 -35.82
CA VAL A 92 -11.07 -8.66 -36.23
C VAL A 92 -10.77 -9.91 -37.05
N LYS A 93 -11.50 -10.99 -36.78
CA LYS A 93 -11.33 -12.25 -37.50
C LYS A 93 -12.05 -12.14 -38.84
N ASP A 94 -11.30 -12.31 -39.94
CA ASP A 94 -11.86 -12.29 -41.28
C ASP A 94 -12.61 -13.59 -41.63
N ASP A 95 -13.27 -13.61 -42.80
CA ASP A 95 -14.05 -14.78 -43.26
C ASP A 95 -13.18 -16.03 -43.47
N GLY A 96 -11.86 -15.86 -43.64
CA GLY A 96 -10.87 -16.95 -43.73
C GLY A 96 -10.43 -17.48 -42.35
N GLY A 97 -10.94 -16.90 -41.27
CA GLY A 97 -10.59 -17.28 -39.91
C GLY A 97 -9.26 -16.68 -39.40
N THR A 98 -8.69 -15.69 -40.09
CA THR A 98 -7.45 -15.04 -39.74
C THR A 98 -7.70 -13.72 -39.01
N TRP A 99 -6.96 -13.47 -37.94
CA TRP A 99 -7.00 -12.21 -37.21
C TRP A 99 -6.28 -11.11 -38.01
N GLN A 100 -7.00 -10.05 -38.34
CA GLN A 100 -6.48 -8.86 -39.02
C GLN A 100 -6.43 -7.69 -38.04
N GLN A 101 -5.32 -6.97 -37.98
CA GLN A 101 -5.18 -5.78 -37.14
C GLN A 101 -5.67 -4.52 -37.89
N SER A 102 -6.34 -3.62 -37.19
CA SER A 102 -6.74 -2.34 -37.76
C SER A 102 -5.50 -1.51 -38.15
N THR A 103 -5.55 -0.94 -39.36
CA THR A 103 -4.46 -0.10 -39.89
C THR A 103 -4.59 1.35 -39.38
N THR A 104 -5.82 1.82 -39.21
CA THR A 104 -6.12 3.19 -38.81
C THR A 104 -7.24 3.19 -37.79
N THR A 105 -7.13 4.09 -36.81
CA THR A 105 -8.18 4.39 -35.81
C THR A 105 -8.53 5.86 -35.93
N ILE A 106 -9.81 6.13 -36.11
CA ILE A 106 -10.35 7.48 -36.28
C ILE A 106 -11.33 7.75 -35.14
N ILE A 107 -11.13 8.85 -34.43
CA ILE A 107 -12.06 9.40 -33.43
C ILE A 107 -12.84 10.55 -34.09
N PRO A 108 -14.03 10.28 -34.63
CA PRO A 108 -14.72 11.27 -35.43
C PRO A 108 -15.18 12.48 -34.62
N PHE A 109 -15.44 12.27 -33.33
CA PHE A 109 -16.00 13.29 -32.44
C PHE A 109 -15.06 13.45 -31.23
N ALA A 110 -14.27 14.50 -31.22
CA ALA A 110 -13.37 14.79 -30.07
C ALA A 110 -14.14 14.96 -28.74
N ALA A 111 -15.39 15.42 -28.80
CA ALA A 111 -16.27 15.54 -27.63
C ALA A 111 -16.91 14.22 -27.20
N ASN A 112 -16.83 13.17 -28.02
CA ASN A 112 -17.33 11.82 -27.69
C ASN A 112 -16.33 10.76 -28.12
N PRO A 113 -15.19 10.63 -27.42
CA PRO A 113 -14.17 9.64 -27.72
C PRO A 113 -14.57 8.20 -27.34
N SER A 114 -15.78 8.00 -26.83
CA SER A 114 -16.36 6.65 -26.66
C SER A 114 -16.74 5.98 -27.98
N TYR A 115 -16.69 6.70 -29.08
CA TYR A 115 -16.99 6.22 -30.44
C TYR A 115 -15.73 6.29 -31.30
N ALA A 116 -15.35 5.18 -31.90
CA ALA A 116 -14.20 5.10 -32.80
C ALA A 116 -14.49 4.25 -34.03
N LYS A 117 -13.86 4.59 -35.16
CA LYS A 117 -13.86 3.81 -36.40
C LYS A 117 -12.50 3.18 -36.62
N PHE A 118 -12.49 1.91 -36.99
CA PHE A 118 -11.29 1.12 -37.23
C PHE A 118 -11.31 0.58 -38.66
N ALA A 119 -10.30 0.90 -39.43
CA ALA A 119 -10.15 0.43 -40.80
C ALA A 119 -9.31 -0.87 -40.82
N LEU A 120 -9.85 -1.92 -41.42
CA LEU A 120 -9.20 -3.23 -41.52
C LEU A 120 -9.14 -3.70 -42.97
N SER A 121 -8.04 -4.35 -43.33
CA SER A 121 -7.91 -5.13 -44.55
C SER A 121 -8.50 -6.52 -44.33
N GLY A 122 -8.96 -7.18 -45.38
CA GLY A 122 -9.54 -8.53 -45.31
C GLY A 122 -10.94 -8.60 -45.91
N THR A 123 -11.53 -9.79 -45.90
CA THR A 123 -12.88 -10.05 -46.42
C THR A 123 -13.82 -10.27 -45.24
N TYR A 124 -14.90 -9.50 -45.19
CA TYR A 124 -15.89 -9.52 -44.11
C TYR A 124 -17.28 -9.47 -44.73
N THR A 125 -17.83 -10.62 -45.08
CA THR A 125 -19.14 -10.77 -45.69
C THR A 125 -20.23 -11.25 -44.72
N GLY A 126 -19.78 -11.78 -43.57
CA GLY A 126 -20.67 -12.24 -42.50
C GLY A 126 -21.40 -11.09 -41.80
N THR A 127 -22.48 -11.43 -41.10
CA THR A 127 -23.25 -10.49 -40.28
C THR A 127 -22.65 -10.30 -38.88
N THR A 128 -21.72 -11.19 -38.49
CA THR A 128 -21.04 -11.15 -37.18
C THR A 128 -19.57 -11.52 -37.36
N HIS A 129 -18.69 -10.82 -36.63
CA HIS A 129 -17.25 -11.07 -36.62
C HIS A 129 -16.72 -10.99 -35.19
N ASP A 130 -15.76 -11.84 -34.85
CA ASP A 130 -15.08 -11.78 -33.57
C ASP A 130 -14.13 -10.59 -33.53
N VAL A 131 -14.21 -9.80 -32.48
CA VAL A 131 -13.34 -8.65 -32.21
C VAL A 131 -12.52 -8.91 -30.97
N LEU A 132 -11.24 -8.52 -31.02
CA LEU A 132 -10.32 -8.60 -29.93
C LEU A 132 -9.59 -7.27 -29.77
N TYR A 133 -9.41 -6.84 -28.53
CA TYR A 133 -8.52 -5.75 -28.12
C TYR A 133 -7.44 -6.31 -27.19
N THR A 134 -6.19 -6.05 -27.48
CA THR A 134 -5.03 -6.50 -26.70
C THR A 134 -3.79 -5.70 -27.07
N ASN A 135 -2.82 -5.60 -26.13
CA ASN A 135 -1.51 -5.02 -26.37
C ASN A 135 -0.51 -6.00 -27.03
N ALA A 136 -0.86 -7.28 -27.14
CA ALA A 136 -0.01 -8.28 -27.75
C ALA A 136 -0.28 -8.45 -29.26
N THR A 137 0.71 -8.96 -29.99
CA THR A 137 0.51 -9.40 -31.36
C THR A 137 -0.29 -10.70 -31.36
N VAL A 138 -1.38 -10.74 -32.13
CA VAL A 138 -2.26 -11.89 -32.18
C VAL A 138 -1.76 -12.93 -33.17
N GLY A 139 -1.45 -14.13 -32.65
CA GLY A 139 -1.16 -15.35 -33.42
C GLY A 139 -2.38 -16.26 -33.54
N THR A 140 -2.15 -17.57 -33.61
CA THR A 140 -3.24 -18.58 -33.57
C THR A 140 -3.98 -18.56 -32.25
N GLN A 141 -3.27 -18.36 -31.13
CA GLN A 141 -3.83 -18.18 -29.80
C GLN A 141 -3.71 -16.68 -29.43
N PRO A 142 -4.86 -15.99 -29.22
CA PRO A 142 -4.86 -14.64 -28.71
C PRO A 142 -4.26 -14.54 -27.30
N GLN A 143 -3.45 -13.52 -27.06
CA GLN A 143 -2.79 -13.30 -25.77
C GLN A 143 -2.88 -11.83 -25.35
N VAL A 144 -2.67 -11.58 -24.07
CA VAL A 144 -2.45 -10.26 -23.49
C VAL A 144 -1.26 -10.31 -22.54
N GLU A 145 -0.46 -9.26 -22.51
CA GLU A 145 0.59 -9.08 -21.51
C GLU A 145 0.14 -8.09 -20.45
N ILE A 146 -0.16 -8.58 -19.24
CA ILE A 146 -0.33 -7.72 -18.07
C ILE A 146 1.06 -7.41 -17.53
N LYS A 147 1.47 -6.14 -17.64
CA LYS A 147 2.84 -5.71 -17.33
C LYS A 147 3.11 -5.66 -15.84
N THR A 148 4.28 -6.10 -15.44
CA THR A 148 4.79 -6.00 -14.07
C THR A 148 5.18 -4.56 -13.69
N THR A 149 5.52 -3.73 -14.69
CA THR A 149 5.83 -2.31 -14.53
C THR A 149 4.86 -1.48 -15.34
N GLN A 150 4.14 -0.61 -14.67
CA GLN A 150 3.14 0.28 -15.24
C GLN A 150 3.51 1.73 -14.87
N THR A 151 3.14 2.70 -15.69
CA THR A 151 3.51 4.10 -15.45
C THR A 151 2.29 4.99 -15.64
N GLN A 152 1.97 5.79 -14.62
CA GLN A 152 0.89 6.75 -14.65
C GLN A 152 1.44 8.19 -14.65
N SER A 153 0.97 9.01 -15.58
CA SER A 153 1.49 10.36 -15.81
C SER A 153 0.89 11.44 -14.90
N ALA A 154 -0.37 11.29 -14.48
CA ALA A 154 -1.09 12.25 -13.66
C ALA A 154 -2.10 11.55 -12.73
N PRO A 155 -2.46 12.17 -11.58
CA PRO A 155 -3.49 11.64 -10.70
C PRO A 155 -4.84 11.50 -11.44
N ASN A 156 -5.58 10.46 -11.08
CA ASN A 156 -6.91 10.15 -11.65
C ASN A 156 -6.93 10.06 -13.18
N ASN A 157 -5.80 9.65 -13.77
CA ASN A 157 -5.65 9.44 -15.20
C ASN A 157 -5.16 8.01 -15.48
N PHE A 158 -6.00 7.21 -16.12
CA PHE A 158 -5.67 5.81 -16.45
C PHE A 158 -5.52 5.63 -17.97
N ASP A 159 -4.80 6.52 -18.61
CA ASP A 159 -4.50 6.48 -20.06
C ASP A 159 -3.54 5.34 -20.45
N HIS A 160 -2.81 4.79 -19.49
CA HIS A 160 -1.89 3.68 -19.70
C HIS A 160 -2.54 2.29 -19.64
N ALA A 161 -3.87 2.17 -19.43
CA ALA A 161 -4.55 0.88 -19.25
C ALA A 161 -4.27 -0.11 -20.38
N GLY A 162 -4.42 0.33 -21.64
CA GLY A 162 -4.17 -0.49 -22.82
C GLY A 162 -2.74 -1.00 -22.88
N GLU A 163 -1.77 -0.12 -22.67
CA GLU A 163 -0.35 -0.48 -22.65
C GLU A 163 0.00 -1.43 -21.49
N SER A 164 -0.68 -1.27 -20.35
CA SER A 164 -0.44 -2.05 -19.13
C SER A 164 -1.06 -3.44 -19.15
N GLY A 165 -1.88 -3.77 -20.16
CA GLY A 165 -2.45 -5.11 -20.32
C GLY A 165 -3.96 -5.17 -20.24
N ASP A 166 -4.65 -4.04 -20.49
CA ASP A 166 -6.08 -4.11 -20.73
C ASP A 166 -6.37 -4.93 -22.00
N CYS A 167 -7.41 -5.75 -21.96
CA CYS A 167 -7.87 -6.54 -23.08
C CYS A 167 -9.38 -6.72 -23.05
N GLY A 168 -9.95 -7.01 -24.22
CA GLY A 168 -11.38 -7.21 -24.32
C GLY A 168 -11.77 -7.96 -25.58
N ILE A 169 -12.96 -8.55 -25.55
CA ILE A 169 -13.56 -9.30 -26.65
C ILE A 169 -14.93 -8.72 -27.00
N ALA A 170 -15.33 -8.87 -28.26
CA ALA A 170 -16.69 -8.60 -28.71
C ALA A 170 -17.05 -9.50 -29.89
N THR A 171 -18.35 -9.61 -30.17
CA THR A 171 -18.89 -10.09 -31.44
C THR A 171 -19.67 -8.94 -32.06
N THR A 172 -19.42 -8.65 -33.33
CA THR A 172 -20.09 -7.54 -34.01
C THR A 172 -21.56 -7.84 -34.31
N ASN A 173 -22.35 -6.79 -34.47
CA ASN A 173 -23.62 -6.82 -35.16
C ASN A 173 -23.47 -5.97 -36.44
N GLY A 174 -23.43 -6.64 -37.60
CA GLY A 174 -22.87 -6.05 -38.81
C GLY A 174 -21.41 -5.67 -38.60
N TYR A 175 -21.09 -4.38 -38.65
CA TYR A 175 -19.75 -3.85 -38.40
C TYR A 175 -19.64 -3.06 -37.09
N ASN A 176 -20.68 -3.11 -36.24
CA ASN A 176 -20.71 -2.41 -34.98
C ASN A 176 -20.43 -3.38 -33.82
N PHE A 177 -19.69 -2.91 -32.81
CA PHE A 177 -19.39 -3.72 -31.63
C PHE A 177 -19.29 -2.88 -30.35
N THR A 178 -19.50 -3.55 -29.23
CA THR A 178 -19.20 -3.04 -27.90
C THR A 178 -18.23 -4.00 -27.22
N LEU A 179 -17.09 -3.49 -26.80
CA LEU A 179 -16.03 -4.30 -26.19
C LEU A 179 -16.42 -4.73 -24.77
N ASN A 180 -16.14 -5.98 -24.43
CA ASN A 180 -16.29 -6.52 -23.09
C ASN A 180 -14.88 -6.81 -22.53
N HIS A 181 -14.44 -5.97 -21.58
CA HIS A 181 -13.10 -6.05 -21.02
C HIS A 181 -12.90 -7.26 -20.11
N LYS A 182 -11.68 -7.79 -20.07
CA LYS A 182 -11.35 -9.07 -19.44
C LYS A 182 -10.23 -8.99 -18.42
N ALA A 183 -9.42 -7.94 -18.40
CA ALA A 183 -8.55 -7.63 -17.27
C ALA A 183 -9.37 -7.11 -16.08
N SER A 184 -8.76 -6.98 -14.92
CA SER A 184 -9.31 -6.28 -13.76
C SER A 184 -8.44 -5.06 -13.42
N TYR A 185 -9.01 -4.11 -12.68
CA TYR A 185 -8.33 -2.84 -12.41
C TYR A 185 -8.40 -2.49 -10.93
N LEU A 186 -7.33 -1.88 -10.45
CA LEU A 186 -7.23 -1.37 -9.09
C LEU A 186 -7.13 0.16 -9.15
N CYS A 187 -7.83 0.85 -8.27
CA CYS A 187 -7.73 2.29 -8.07
C CYS A 187 -7.33 2.56 -6.62
N PHE A 188 -6.11 3.03 -6.40
CA PHE A 188 -5.58 3.36 -5.09
C PHE A 188 -5.88 4.81 -4.76
N ILE A 189 -6.55 5.05 -3.63
CA ILE A 189 -7.00 6.38 -3.18
C ILE A 189 -6.42 6.61 -1.77
N PRO A 190 -5.13 6.97 -1.65
CA PRO A 190 -4.49 7.17 -0.37
C PRO A 190 -4.82 8.55 0.23
N ARG A 191 -4.77 8.60 1.58
CA ARG A 191 -4.91 9.82 2.36
C ARG A 191 -4.02 9.75 3.61
N THR A 192 -3.79 10.89 4.25
CA THR A 192 -3.05 10.97 5.51
C THR A 192 -3.47 12.17 6.34
N SER A 193 -3.41 12.04 7.66
CA SER A 193 -3.43 13.16 8.60
C SER A 193 -2.03 13.52 9.12
N ASN A 194 -1.05 12.65 8.91
CA ASN A 194 0.32 12.81 9.38
C ASN A 194 1.07 13.92 8.63
N GLU A 195 1.64 14.87 9.36
CA GLU A 195 2.27 16.06 8.79
C GLU A 195 3.51 15.76 7.94
N TYR A 196 4.26 14.69 8.25
CA TYR A 196 5.43 14.28 7.46
C TYR A 196 5.00 13.67 6.13
N VAL A 197 3.96 12.83 6.15
CA VAL A 197 3.41 12.22 4.94
C VAL A 197 2.74 13.25 4.05
N LYS A 198 2.05 14.25 4.60
CA LYS A 198 1.46 15.37 3.82
C LYS A 198 2.49 16.14 2.99
N ARG A 199 3.74 16.22 3.45
CA ARG A 199 4.84 16.87 2.74
C ARG A 199 5.62 15.94 1.82
N SER A 200 5.23 14.67 1.78
CA SER A 200 5.82 13.65 0.91
C SER A 200 5.13 13.59 -0.46
N LYS A 201 5.76 12.88 -1.38
CA LYS A 201 5.18 12.51 -2.68
C LYS A 201 5.01 11.02 -2.76
N LEU A 202 3.86 10.57 -3.26
CA LEU A 202 3.66 9.18 -3.68
C LEU A 202 4.40 8.97 -4.99
N ILE A 203 5.51 8.24 -4.96
CA ILE A 203 6.37 8.03 -6.14
C ILE A 203 6.10 6.70 -6.83
N LYS A 204 5.49 5.75 -6.11
CA LYS A 204 5.25 4.40 -6.61
C LYS A 204 4.21 3.70 -5.74
N VAL A 205 3.38 2.83 -6.35
CA VAL A 205 2.56 1.83 -5.65
C VAL A 205 3.06 0.46 -6.09
N GLU A 206 3.46 -0.37 -5.13
CA GLU A 206 3.91 -1.74 -5.35
C GLU A 206 2.88 -2.71 -4.78
N ILE A 207 2.42 -3.64 -5.61
CA ILE A 207 1.41 -4.63 -5.28
C ILE A 207 2.10 -5.99 -5.27
N MET A 208 2.16 -6.63 -4.11
CA MET A 208 2.78 -7.95 -3.92
C MET A 208 1.69 -8.95 -3.54
N SER A 209 1.49 -9.97 -4.35
CA SER A 209 0.48 -11.03 -4.17
C SER A 209 1.13 -12.36 -3.82
N ASP A 210 0.34 -13.27 -3.28
CA ASP A 210 0.76 -14.67 -3.12
C ASP A 210 0.55 -15.48 -4.42
N ASP A 211 -0.27 -14.95 -5.35
CA ASP A 211 -0.58 -15.53 -6.66
C ASP A 211 0.01 -14.68 -7.80
N ASP A 212 0.10 -15.25 -9.00
CA ASP A 212 0.50 -14.51 -10.19
C ASP A 212 -0.60 -13.53 -10.63
N ILE A 213 -0.26 -12.23 -10.62
CA ILE A 213 -1.17 -11.12 -10.96
C ILE A 213 -0.79 -10.38 -12.25
N ALA A 214 0.38 -10.71 -12.81
CA ALA A 214 0.89 -10.19 -14.08
C ALA A 214 1.57 -11.30 -14.88
N GLY A 215 1.81 -11.06 -16.16
CA GLY A 215 2.42 -12.02 -17.09
C GLY A 215 1.69 -12.05 -18.42
N THR A 216 2.01 -13.03 -19.25
CA THR A 216 1.34 -13.27 -20.52
C THR A 216 0.21 -14.29 -20.31
N TYR A 217 -1.01 -13.89 -20.67
CA TYR A 217 -2.22 -14.70 -20.51
C TYR A 217 -2.81 -15.03 -21.88
N ASP A 218 -3.20 -16.29 -22.07
CA ASP A 218 -4.05 -16.71 -23.18
C ASP A 218 -5.47 -16.17 -22.97
N ILE A 219 -6.07 -15.67 -24.06
CA ILE A 219 -7.46 -15.20 -24.09
C ILE A 219 -8.31 -16.28 -24.74
N ALA A 220 -9.18 -16.91 -23.98
CA ALA A 220 -10.14 -17.89 -24.49
C ALA A 220 -11.27 -17.21 -25.30
N ALA A 221 -12.03 -17.97 -26.08
CA ALA A 221 -13.14 -17.45 -26.87
C ALA A 221 -14.23 -16.75 -26.02
N ASN A 222 -14.42 -17.15 -24.77
CA ASN A 222 -15.31 -16.49 -23.82
C ASN A 222 -14.65 -15.32 -23.08
N GLY A 223 -13.37 -15.05 -23.36
CA GLY A 223 -12.55 -14.00 -22.76
C GLY A 223 -11.92 -14.36 -21.42
N ALA A 224 -12.00 -15.62 -20.97
CA ALA A 224 -11.28 -16.06 -19.79
C ALA A 224 -9.76 -15.95 -20.01
N LEU A 225 -9.04 -15.45 -19.01
CA LEU A 225 -7.59 -15.32 -19.03
C LEU A 225 -6.95 -16.50 -18.30
N THR A 226 -5.98 -17.16 -18.94
CA THR A 226 -5.19 -18.24 -18.35
C THR A 226 -3.72 -17.93 -18.52
N LEU A 227 -2.95 -17.97 -17.42
CA LEU A 227 -1.52 -17.68 -17.46
C LEU A 227 -0.81 -18.66 -18.42
N ALA A 228 -0.15 -18.12 -19.42
CA ALA A 228 0.62 -18.87 -20.42
C ALA A 228 2.13 -18.87 -20.12
N SER A 229 2.68 -17.72 -19.70
CA SER A 229 4.11 -17.59 -19.37
C SER A 229 4.41 -16.30 -18.60
N GLY A 230 5.60 -16.24 -18.00
CA GLY A 230 6.12 -15.04 -17.37
C GLY A 230 5.30 -14.57 -16.15
N GLY A 231 4.69 -15.50 -15.42
CA GLY A 231 3.92 -15.19 -14.21
C GLY A 231 4.73 -14.37 -13.21
N SER A 232 4.10 -13.34 -12.66
CA SER A 232 4.69 -12.48 -11.63
C SER A 232 3.67 -12.18 -10.53
N LYS A 233 4.17 -12.26 -9.31
CA LYS A 233 3.44 -11.94 -8.08
C LYS A 233 3.52 -10.46 -7.71
N THR A 234 4.21 -9.64 -8.50
CA THR A 234 4.43 -8.23 -8.21
C THR A 234 4.12 -7.35 -9.41
N ILE A 235 3.35 -6.29 -9.15
CA ILE A 235 3.14 -5.17 -10.08
C ILE A 235 3.62 -3.88 -9.41
N THR A 236 4.32 -3.05 -10.16
CA THR A 236 4.77 -1.72 -9.73
C THR A 236 4.17 -0.66 -10.64
N VAL A 237 3.44 0.30 -10.05
CA VAL A 237 2.96 1.49 -10.77
C VAL A 237 3.81 2.68 -10.35
N THR A 238 4.53 3.28 -11.30
CA THR A 238 5.33 4.48 -11.05
C THR A 238 4.55 5.75 -11.37
N THR A 239 4.76 6.81 -10.61
CA THR A 239 4.01 8.08 -10.73
C THR A 239 4.91 9.24 -11.18
N GLY A 240 6.01 8.94 -11.87
CA GLY A 240 6.95 9.95 -12.37
C GLY A 240 7.59 10.79 -11.26
N SER A 241 7.31 12.08 -11.24
CA SER A 241 7.80 13.01 -10.21
C SER A 241 7.09 12.90 -8.85
N GLY A 242 6.07 12.04 -8.77
CA GLY A 242 5.28 11.77 -7.57
C GLY A 242 4.00 12.62 -7.45
N PHE A 243 2.96 12.00 -6.89
CA PHE A 243 1.68 12.63 -6.62
C PHE A 243 1.64 13.21 -5.20
N ALA A 244 0.85 14.26 -4.98
CA ALA A 244 0.70 14.86 -3.66
C ALA A 244 -0.11 13.93 -2.73
N ILE A 245 0.26 13.89 -1.43
CA ILE A 245 -0.48 13.17 -0.37
C ILE A 245 -0.90 14.18 0.71
N ASP A 246 -1.37 15.35 0.31
CA ASP A 246 -1.71 16.44 1.24
C ASP A 246 -3.21 16.44 1.65
N ASN A 247 -3.93 15.36 1.36
CA ASN A 247 -5.35 15.18 1.65
C ASN A 247 -5.57 14.30 2.89
N SER A 248 -6.43 14.77 3.80
CA SER A 248 -6.88 14.00 4.97
C SER A 248 -8.15 13.18 4.72
N ALA A 249 -8.85 13.44 3.61
CA ALA A 249 -9.99 12.68 3.11
C ALA A 249 -9.69 12.13 1.72
N ASP A 250 -10.48 11.17 1.26
CA ASP A 250 -10.36 10.61 -0.08
C ASP A 250 -10.51 11.72 -1.12
N ASP A 251 -9.52 11.90 -1.97
CA ASP A 251 -9.50 12.87 -3.07
C ASP A 251 -8.75 12.30 -4.27
N MET A 252 -9.52 11.79 -5.23
CA MET A 252 -8.96 11.13 -6.40
C MET A 252 -8.13 12.08 -7.27
N SER A 253 -8.49 13.37 -7.29
CA SER A 253 -7.78 14.38 -8.08
C SER A 253 -6.36 14.65 -7.61
N LYS A 254 -6.04 14.27 -6.36
CA LYS A 254 -4.72 14.45 -5.75
C LYS A 254 -3.75 13.31 -6.06
N ASN A 255 -4.24 12.06 -6.01
CA ASN A 255 -3.35 10.92 -6.00
C ASN A 255 -3.96 9.58 -6.44
N ALA A 256 -5.17 9.54 -7.00
CA ALA A 256 -5.70 8.28 -7.49
C ALA A 256 -4.74 7.64 -8.49
N THR A 257 -4.29 6.43 -8.17
CA THR A 257 -3.30 5.68 -8.95
C THR A 257 -3.91 4.35 -9.39
N TYR A 258 -3.68 3.95 -10.64
CA TYR A 258 -4.35 2.79 -11.24
C TYR A 258 -3.37 1.71 -11.62
N ALA A 259 -3.83 0.45 -11.54
CA ALA A 259 -3.12 -0.71 -12.05
C ALA A 259 -4.06 -1.64 -12.83
N VAL A 260 -3.52 -2.25 -13.88
CA VAL A 260 -4.12 -3.43 -14.53
C VAL A 260 -3.61 -4.68 -13.83
N VAL A 261 -4.49 -5.61 -13.52
CA VAL A 261 -4.20 -6.85 -12.80
C VAL A 261 -4.99 -8.02 -13.39
N ALA A 262 -4.46 -9.23 -13.27
CA ALA A 262 -5.20 -10.43 -13.67
C ALA A 262 -6.46 -10.60 -12.80
N PRO A 263 -7.59 -11.05 -13.38
CA PRO A 263 -8.78 -11.41 -12.60
C PRO A 263 -8.49 -12.57 -11.65
N GLY A 264 -9.14 -12.53 -10.47
CA GLY A 264 -9.01 -13.54 -9.43
C GLY A 264 -9.28 -12.99 -8.04
N THR A 265 -9.20 -13.86 -7.04
CA THR A 265 -9.19 -13.45 -5.64
C THR A 265 -7.75 -13.47 -5.16
N HIS A 266 -7.21 -12.30 -4.82
CA HIS A 266 -5.82 -12.13 -4.46
C HIS A 266 -5.69 -11.55 -3.05
N LYS A 267 -4.86 -12.13 -2.22
CA LYS A 267 -4.41 -11.50 -0.97
C LYS A 267 -3.11 -10.77 -1.26
N VAL A 268 -3.12 -9.46 -1.08
CA VAL A 268 -2.02 -8.59 -1.52
C VAL A 268 -1.49 -7.74 -0.38
N ARG A 269 -0.19 -7.50 -0.39
CA ARG A 269 0.48 -6.41 0.32
C ARG A 269 0.63 -5.25 -0.67
N ILE A 270 0.06 -4.10 -0.33
CA ILE A 270 0.20 -2.86 -1.11
C ILE A 270 1.18 -1.98 -0.36
N ARG A 271 2.29 -1.64 -1.00
CA ARG A 271 3.31 -0.74 -0.47
C ARG A 271 3.20 0.60 -1.18
N TYR A 272 2.81 1.63 -0.44
CA TYR A 272 2.78 3.02 -0.92
C TYR A 272 4.15 3.63 -0.67
N TRP A 273 4.93 3.83 -1.73
CA TRP A 273 6.27 4.41 -1.65
C TRP A 273 6.20 5.93 -1.61
N LEU A 274 6.69 6.49 -0.53
CA LEU A 274 6.67 7.91 -0.24
C LEU A 274 8.10 8.46 -0.27
N ARG A 275 8.27 9.66 -0.84
CA ARG A 275 9.51 10.41 -0.80
C ARG A 275 9.28 11.75 -0.09
N ASN A 276 9.97 11.96 1.02
CA ASN A 276 10.01 13.21 1.75
C ASN A 276 11.41 13.85 1.61
N THR A 277 11.45 15.08 1.12
CA THR A 277 12.71 15.82 0.89
C THR A 277 12.93 16.96 1.87
N THR A 278 11.98 17.21 2.78
CA THR A 278 11.94 18.42 3.61
C THR A 278 12.09 18.17 5.11
N ASP A 279 11.65 17.01 5.61
CA ASP A 279 11.46 16.79 7.04
C ASP A 279 12.42 15.79 7.67
N ASN A 280 13.36 15.28 6.93
CA ASN A 280 14.39 14.40 7.48
C ASN A 280 15.66 15.18 7.78
N PRO A 281 16.11 15.22 9.05
CA PRO A 281 17.34 15.91 9.45
C PRO A 281 18.61 15.28 8.83
N ASN A 282 18.51 14.02 8.37
CA ASN A 282 19.62 13.30 7.73
C ASN A 282 19.56 13.35 6.20
N GLY A 283 18.68 14.20 5.61
CA GLY A 283 18.47 14.31 4.17
C GLY A 283 17.15 13.69 3.70
N PRO A 284 16.93 13.53 2.39
CA PRO A 284 15.71 12.96 1.87
C PRO A 284 15.50 11.52 2.37
N ILE A 285 14.28 11.20 2.78
CA ILE A 285 13.87 9.84 3.13
C ILE A 285 12.89 9.28 2.10
N GLU A 286 13.09 8.04 1.74
CA GLU A 286 12.22 7.29 0.84
C GLU A 286 11.90 5.94 1.49
N GLY A 287 10.62 5.62 1.59
CA GLY A 287 10.18 4.40 2.24
C GLY A 287 8.69 4.14 2.01
N THR A 288 8.15 3.15 2.68
CA THR A 288 6.79 2.63 2.43
C THR A 288 5.89 2.78 3.63
N VAL A 289 4.59 2.92 3.35
CA VAL A 289 3.52 2.56 4.28
C VAL A 289 2.76 1.39 3.67
N SER A 290 2.76 0.25 4.36
CA SER A 290 2.21 -1.00 3.84
C SER A 290 0.77 -1.25 4.31
N LYS A 291 -0.07 -1.81 3.44
CA LYS A 291 -1.43 -2.29 3.76
C LYS A 291 -1.62 -3.70 3.20
N ILE A 292 -2.35 -4.53 3.92
CA ILE A 292 -2.69 -5.88 3.46
C ILE A 292 -4.20 -5.97 3.28
N VAL A 293 -4.61 -6.45 2.13
CA VAL A 293 -6.02 -6.54 1.74
C VAL A 293 -6.28 -7.78 0.88
N THR A 294 -7.47 -8.35 1.00
CA THR A 294 -7.95 -9.37 0.06
C THR A 294 -8.85 -8.69 -0.97
N LEU A 295 -8.56 -8.90 -2.25
CA LEU A 295 -9.23 -8.28 -3.39
C LEU A 295 -9.95 -9.35 -4.21
N ASN A 296 -11.20 -9.09 -4.60
CA ASN A 296 -11.94 -9.87 -5.57
C ASN A 296 -11.90 -9.15 -6.92
N CYS A 297 -10.88 -9.46 -7.70
CA CYS A 297 -10.61 -8.82 -9.00
C CYS A 297 -11.50 -9.45 -10.07
N THR A 298 -12.72 -8.93 -10.24
CA THR A 298 -13.64 -9.38 -11.29
C THR A 298 -13.23 -8.80 -12.64
N ALA A 299 -13.28 -9.62 -13.69
CA ALA A 299 -13.00 -9.18 -15.05
C ALA A 299 -13.85 -7.95 -15.44
N GLY A 300 -13.23 -6.94 -15.99
CA GLY A 300 -13.88 -5.71 -16.43
C GLY A 300 -14.28 -4.75 -15.29
N SER A 301 -13.90 -4.99 -14.03
CA SER A 301 -14.28 -4.11 -12.90
C SER A 301 -13.09 -3.36 -12.32
N ILE A 302 -13.38 -2.18 -11.75
CA ILE A 302 -12.44 -1.37 -10.96
C ILE A 302 -12.69 -1.64 -9.47
N ASN A 303 -11.64 -1.92 -8.73
CA ASN A 303 -11.65 -2.05 -7.28
C ASN A 303 -11.05 -0.78 -6.66
N ASP A 304 -11.88 -0.01 -5.96
CA ASP A 304 -11.44 1.19 -5.23
C ASP A 304 -10.86 0.82 -3.87
N ILE A 305 -9.61 1.17 -3.65
CA ILE A 305 -8.84 0.84 -2.46
C ILE A 305 -8.44 2.12 -1.76
N THR A 306 -9.16 2.45 -0.68
CA THR A 306 -8.78 3.59 0.17
C THR A 306 -7.74 3.15 1.20
N ALA A 307 -6.77 4.02 1.49
CA ALA A 307 -5.75 3.75 2.47
C ALA A 307 -5.41 4.99 3.31
N ASN A 308 -5.39 4.84 4.63
CA ASN A 308 -4.76 5.82 5.50
C ASN A 308 -3.26 5.50 5.57
N LEU A 309 -2.42 6.45 5.15
CA LEU A 309 -0.96 6.33 5.12
C LEU A 309 -0.28 6.94 6.35
N ASP A 310 -1.01 7.14 7.46
CA ASP A 310 -0.37 7.54 8.72
C ASP A 310 0.57 6.41 9.16
N PRO A 311 1.90 6.67 9.28
CA PRO A 311 2.83 5.70 9.81
C PRO A 311 2.59 5.49 11.30
N HIS A 312 3.03 4.36 11.85
CA HIS A 312 2.99 4.14 13.29
C HIS A 312 3.91 5.13 14.01
N ASP A 313 3.41 5.77 15.07
CA ASP A 313 4.19 6.65 15.91
C ASP A 313 4.64 5.90 17.18
N TYR A 314 5.96 5.70 17.30
CA TYR A 314 6.57 5.13 18.49
C TYR A 314 6.98 6.27 19.39
N ASP A 315 6.37 6.39 20.56
CA ASP A 315 6.71 7.49 21.46
C ASP A 315 8.17 7.42 21.95
N GLY A 316 8.70 8.55 22.37
CA GLY A 316 10.06 8.68 22.89
C GLY A 316 10.22 8.34 24.37
N ASN A 317 9.17 7.89 25.06
CA ASN A 317 9.13 7.83 26.53
C ASN A 317 9.44 6.44 27.09
N HIS A 318 9.62 5.42 26.25
CA HIS A 318 9.87 4.05 26.64
C HIS A 318 11.34 3.62 26.58
N TYR A 319 12.27 4.58 26.67
CA TYR A 319 13.68 4.26 26.91
C TYR A 319 13.98 4.26 28.41
N TYR A 320 14.51 3.17 28.91
CA TYR A 320 14.85 2.98 30.32
C TYR A 320 16.28 2.46 30.46
N MET A 321 16.98 2.91 31.50
CA MET A 321 18.04 2.07 32.08
C MET A 321 17.37 0.83 32.67
N TRP A 322 18.06 -0.30 32.69
CA TRP A 322 17.39 -1.56 33.05
C TRP A 322 16.77 -1.53 34.45
N ASP A 323 15.50 -1.90 34.51
CA ASP A 323 14.71 -1.97 35.74
C ASP A 323 14.69 -0.64 36.53
N ALA A 324 14.84 0.51 35.87
CA ALA A 324 14.68 1.82 36.49
C ALA A 324 13.21 2.09 36.83
N GLN A 325 12.98 2.90 37.85
CA GLN A 325 11.62 3.28 38.26
C GLN A 325 10.95 4.23 37.26
N GLN A 326 11.76 5.03 36.56
CA GLN A 326 11.28 6.03 35.59
C GLN A 326 12.08 5.94 34.28
N ASN A 327 11.47 6.40 33.16
CA ASN A 327 12.14 6.42 31.88
C ASN A 327 13.39 7.34 31.90
N TYR A 328 14.29 7.13 30.95
CA TYR A 328 15.61 7.77 30.88
C TYR A 328 15.53 9.31 30.91
N TRP A 329 14.46 9.91 30.39
CA TRP A 329 14.25 11.36 30.33
C TRP A 329 13.03 11.82 31.13
N SER A 330 12.54 11.04 32.08
CA SER A 330 11.31 11.32 32.85
C SER A 330 11.28 12.73 33.40
N GLY A 331 10.16 13.44 33.16
CA GLY A 331 9.95 14.83 33.50
C GLY A 331 10.56 15.85 32.53
N HIS A 332 11.37 15.38 31.57
CA HIS A 332 12.05 16.20 30.58
C HIS A 332 12.07 15.53 29.19
N GLU A 333 11.00 14.82 28.88
CA GLU A 333 10.79 14.18 27.59
C GLU A 333 10.77 15.23 26.46
N TRP A 334 11.00 14.77 25.24
CA TRP A 334 11.12 15.61 24.05
C TRP A 334 9.93 16.56 23.81
N ASN A 335 8.73 16.18 24.26
CA ASN A 335 7.48 16.92 24.12
C ASN A 335 7.06 17.64 25.43
N SER A 336 7.90 17.64 26.47
CA SER A 336 7.63 18.35 27.72
C SER A 336 7.87 19.85 27.59
N ALA A 337 7.42 20.61 28.59
CA ALA A 337 7.61 22.07 28.63
C ALA A 337 9.10 22.49 28.73
N ALA A 338 9.98 21.62 29.25
CA ALA A 338 11.41 21.86 29.39
C ALA A 338 12.21 20.60 28.99
N PRO A 339 12.31 20.29 27.71
CA PRO A 339 12.88 19.04 27.26
C PRO A 339 14.41 18.99 27.40
N TRP A 340 14.91 17.84 27.83
CA TRP A 340 16.33 17.49 27.83
C TRP A 340 16.66 16.40 26.83
N GLN A 341 15.66 15.62 26.43
CA GLN A 341 15.81 14.44 25.57
C GLN A 341 16.30 14.85 24.16
N PRO A 342 17.50 14.40 23.73
CA PRO A 342 17.89 14.54 22.33
C PRO A 342 16.97 13.70 21.43
N THR A 343 16.50 14.29 20.33
CA THR A 343 15.62 13.63 19.36
C THR A 343 16.36 13.24 18.08
N LEU A 344 17.60 13.70 17.92
CA LEU A 344 18.46 13.46 16.77
C LEU A 344 19.87 13.07 17.20
N GLU A 345 20.49 12.19 16.45
CA GLU A 345 21.89 11.77 16.67
C GLU A 345 22.90 12.90 16.51
N SER A 346 22.57 13.89 15.66
CA SER A 346 23.39 15.07 15.44
C SER A 346 23.40 16.05 16.62
N GLN A 347 22.46 15.91 17.56
CA GLN A 347 22.41 16.73 18.76
C GLN A 347 23.50 16.31 19.74
N PRO A 348 24.10 17.29 20.47
CA PRO A 348 25.09 16.99 21.50
C PRO A 348 24.47 16.19 22.66
N ALA A 349 25.30 15.42 23.37
CA ALA A 349 24.88 14.78 24.59
C ALA A 349 24.34 15.80 25.61
N ASN A 350 23.16 15.50 26.18
CA ASN A 350 22.63 16.31 27.26
C ASN A 350 23.25 15.86 28.60
N PRO A 351 23.87 16.75 29.37
CA PRO A 351 24.57 16.40 30.62
C PRO A 351 23.62 15.99 31.75
N ASN A 352 22.32 16.20 31.61
CA ASN A 352 21.31 15.91 32.64
C ASN A 352 20.76 14.48 32.59
N TYR A 353 21.45 13.55 31.91
CA TYR A 353 21.12 12.13 31.95
C TYR A 353 21.36 11.54 33.36
N PRO A 354 20.69 10.45 33.76
CA PRO A 354 20.86 9.81 35.05
C PRO A 354 22.30 9.29 35.26
N LYS A 355 22.92 9.52 36.45
CA LYS A 355 24.33 9.23 36.72
C LYS A 355 24.58 8.42 37.99
N SER A 356 23.58 8.23 38.83
CA SER A 356 23.69 7.49 40.08
C SER A 356 22.32 7.06 40.62
N ASN A 357 22.32 6.17 41.59
CA ASN A 357 21.11 5.66 42.26
C ASN A 357 20.31 6.69 43.07
N ALA A 358 20.81 7.90 43.23
CA ALA A 358 20.05 9.02 43.78
C ALA A 358 18.97 9.54 42.79
N ASP A 359 19.02 9.13 41.53
CA ASP A 359 18.10 9.49 40.45
C ASP A 359 17.18 8.29 40.16
N SER A 360 15.86 8.47 40.22
CA SER A 360 14.88 7.41 39.96
C SER A 360 14.91 6.86 38.52
N ARG A 361 15.56 7.54 37.60
CA ARG A 361 15.82 7.13 36.21
C ARG A 361 17.04 6.22 36.07
N TRP A 362 17.84 6.06 37.17
CA TRP A 362 19.00 5.17 37.20
C TRP A 362 18.55 3.71 37.30
N TYR A 363 19.34 2.78 36.75
CA TYR A 363 19.03 1.36 36.78
C TYR A 363 18.93 0.83 38.24
N ASN A 364 18.23 -0.27 38.40
CA ASN A 364 18.06 -0.90 39.72
C ASN A 364 19.36 -1.59 40.16
N GLU A 365 20.11 -0.98 41.09
CA GLU A 365 21.34 -1.52 41.67
C GLU A 365 21.08 -2.65 42.66
N SER A 366 19.86 -2.82 43.17
CA SER A 366 19.48 -3.88 44.12
C SER A 366 19.31 -5.23 43.41
N ALA A 367 19.32 -5.26 42.09
CA ALA A 367 19.34 -6.49 41.34
C ALA A 367 20.70 -7.17 41.51
N PRO A 368 20.72 -8.46 41.51
CA PRO A 368 21.67 -9.28 42.24
C PRO A 368 23.06 -9.32 41.67
N GLY A 369 23.90 -9.77 42.56
CA GLY A 369 25.25 -10.14 42.26
C GLY A 369 25.36 -11.48 41.52
N TYR A 370 26.56 -11.76 41.20
CA TYR A 370 27.14 -12.91 40.55
C TYR A 370 26.42 -14.25 40.80
N GLY A 371 26.13 -15.00 39.75
CA GLY A 371 25.69 -16.39 39.80
C GLY A 371 24.26 -16.63 40.25
N ILE A 372 23.41 -15.60 40.30
CA ILE A 372 22.04 -15.71 40.77
C ILE A 372 21.06 -15.23 39.68
N SER A 373 20.07 -16.07 39.40
CA SER A 373 18.93 -15.66 38.58
C SER A 373 18.16 -14.51 39.25
N ASN A 374 18.12 -13.37 38.62
CA ASN A 374 17.42 -12.22 39.17
C ASN A 374 16.62 -11.50 38.11
N PRO A 375 15.32 -11.69 38.14
CA PRO A 375 14.41 -10.96 37.25
C PRO A 375 14.35 -9.48 37.65
N ALA A 376 13.96 -8.65 36.72
CA ALA A 376 13.56 -7.29 36.96
C ALA A 376 12.40 -7.21 37.96
N THR A 377 12.36 -6.16 38.75
CA THR A 377 11.38 -5.99 39.85
C THR A 377 10.43 -4.81 39.64
N HIS A 378 10.86 -3.78 38.89
CA HIS A 378 10.00 -2.63 38.57
C HIS A 378 9.16 -2.89 37.33
N THR A 379 8.06 -2.16 37.25
CA THR A 379 7.09 -2.27 36.13
C THR A 379 7.68 -1.95 34.77
N SER A 380 8.82 -1.26 34.74
CA SER A 380 9.51 -0.98 33.48
C SER A 380 9.98 -2.24 32.77
N CYS A 381 10.50 -3.24 33.52
CA CYS A 381 11.12 -4.42 32.91
C CYS A 381 10.55 -5.76 33.39
N LYS A 382 9.84 -5.83 34.53
CA LYS A 382 9.43 -7.12 35.15
C LYS A 382 8.50 -7.98 34.29
N ASP A 383 7.68 -7.33 33.45
CA ASP A 383 6.65 -7.99 32.62
C ASP A 383 7.14 -8.19 31.17
N LEU A 384 8.41 -7.86 30.88
CA LEU A 384 9.02 -8.12 29.58
C LEU A 384 9.31 -9.61 29.40
N PRO A 385 9.43 -10.10 28.15
CA PRO A 385 9.95 -11.42 27.87
C PRO A 385 11.31 -11.63 28.57
N ASN A 386 11.52 -12.81 29.11
CA ASN A 386 12.82 -13.18 29.70
C ASN A 386 13.83 -13.53 28.57
N ALA A 387 15.09 -13.69 28.93
CA ALA A 387 16.15 -13.98 27.96
C ALA A 387 15.92 -15.32 27.20
N ASN A 388 15.34 -16.35 27.86
CA ASN A 388 15.00 -17.59 27.18
C ASN A 388 13.96 -17.34 26.08
N GLU A 389 12.88 -16.63 26.39
CA GLU A 389 11.83 -16.25 25.43
C GLU A 389 12.40 -15.47 24.24
N MET A 390 13.26 -14.49 24.49
CA MET A 390 13.91 -13.71 23.44
C MET A 390 14.79 -14.54 22.51
N SER A 391 15.45 -15.57 23.03
CA SER A 391 16.30 -16.45 22.22
C SER A 391 15.50 -17.22 21.17
N TRP A 392 14.23 -17.55 21.43
CA TRP A 392 13.36 -18.22 20.48
C TRP A 392 12.98 -17.29 19.33
N TYR A 393 12.71 -16.01 19.61
CA TYR A 393 12.48 -15.02 18.53
C TYR A 393 13.72 -14.87 17.66
N ALA A 394 14.90 -14.73 18.24
CA ALA A 394 16.12 -14.56 17.48
C ALA A 394 16.43 -15.78 16.58
N MET A 395 16.25 -17.01 17.10
CA MET A 395 16.70 -18.23 16.42
C MET A 395 15.61 -18.88 15.56
N TYR A 396 14.34 -18.80 15.95
CA TYR A 396 13.22 -19.48 15.30
C TYR A 396 12.09 -18.52 14.85
N GLY A 397 12.19 -17.24 15.22
CA GLY A 397 11.22 -16.21 14.85
C GLY A 397 11.21 -15.82 13.39
N ASP A 398 11.99 -16.49 12.53
CA ASP A 398 12.15 -16.14 11.12
C ASP A 398 12.34 -14.63 10.92
N PRO A 399 13.40 -14.04 11.53
CA PRO A 399 13.64 -12.61 11.48
C PRO A 399 13.82 -12.14 10.03
N ARG A 400 13.10 -11.07 9.64
CA ARG A 400 13.16 -10.49 8.30
C ARG A 400 13.29 -8.98 8.39
N TRP A 401 14.40 -8.45 7.88
CA TRP A 401 14.66 -7.02 7.89
C TRP A 401 13.83 -6.29 6.85
N ASP A 402 13.12 -5.25 7.28
CA ASP A 402 12.41 -4.31 6.41
C ASP A 402 13.12 -2.95 6.45
N ASN A 403 13.85 -2.64 5.39
CA ASN A 403 14.60 -1.39 5.29
C ASN A 403 13.74 -0.20 4.86
N ASP A 404 12.46 -0.41 4.58
CA ASP A 404 11.65 0.58 3.88
C ASP A 404 10.40 1.02 4.64
N GLU A 405 9.85 0.22 5.57
CA GLU A 405 8.65 0.60 6.31
C GLU A 405 8.90 1.86 7.15
N LEU A 406 8.07 2.88 6.90
CA LEU A 406 8.14 4.19 7.54
C LEU A 406 7.44 4.17 8.89
N TRP A 407 8.04 4.83 9.87
CA TRP A 407 7.48 5.07 11.19
C TRP A 407 7.98 6.42 11.72
N THR A 408 7.34 6.93 12.78
CA THR A 408 7.73 8.18 13.43
C THR A 408 8.12 7.93 14.88
N THR A 409 9.03 8.73 15.40
CA THR A 409 9.31 8.85 16.83
C THR A 409 9.87 10.24 17.12
N MET A 410 9.56 10.78 18.31
CA MET A 410 10.11 12.05 18.82
C MET A 410 10.05 13.20 17.81
N GLY A 411 8.97 13.26 17.02
CA GLY A 411 8.78 14.31 16.03
C GLY A 411 9.57 14.16 14.74
N HIS A 412 10.07 12.98 14.41
CA HIS A 412 10.86 12.73 13.20
C HIS A 412 10.40 11.47 12.46
N LEU A 413 10.60 11.46 11.13
CA LEU A 413 10.29 10.32 10.26
C LEU A 413 11.54 9.45 10.09
N TYR A 414 11.37 8.16 10.29
CA TYR A 414 12.41 7.13 10.16
C TYR A 414 11.90 5.93 9.38
N LYS A 415 12.78 4.96 9.15
CA LYS A 415 12.46 3.65 8.57
C LYS A 415 13.43 2.60 9.09
N GLY A 416 13.15 1.34 8.81
CA GLY A 416 13.98 0.19 9.19
C GLY A 416 13.49 -0.49 10.46
N GLY A 417 13.53 -1.82 10.44
CA GLY A 417 13.14 -2.67 11.55
C GLY A 417 13.01 -4.13 11.12
N MET A 418 12.59 -4.96 12.04
CA MET A 418 12.60 -6.41 11.90
C MET A 418 11.19 -6.99 12.10
N TRP A 419 10.77 -7.85 11.19
CA TRP A 419 9.61 -8.71 11.36
C TRP A 419 10.01 -10.01 12.05
N PHE A 420 9.22 -10.43 13.04
CA PHE A 420 9.35 -11.72 13.72
C PHE A 420 8.03 -12.45 13.76
N LYS A 421 8.05 -13.78 13.72
CA LYS A 421 6.88 -14.59 14.03
C LYS A 421 6.36 -14.27 15.43
N LYS A 422 5.04 -14.21 15.57
CA LYS A 422 4.38 -14.02 16.87
C LYS A 422 4.61 -15.20 17.81
N LYS A 423 4.55 -14.94 19.12
CA LYS A 423 4.60 -15.95 20.18
C LYS A 423 3.68 -17.13 19.92
N SER A 424 2.43 -16.86 19.52
CA SER A 424 1.43 -17.91 19.25
C SER A 424 1.84 -18.85 18.11
N VAL A 425 2.57 -18.33 17.11
CA VAL A 425 3.10 -19.13 16.00
C VAL A 425 4.25 -19.99 16.47
N LEU A 426 5.20 -19.41 17.19
CA LEU A 426 6.34 -20.15 17.76
C LEU A 426 5.88 -21.27 18.71
N GLN A 427 4.86 -21.00 19.52
CA GLN A 427 4.26 -22.02 20.40
C GLN A 427 3.61 -23.15 19.60
N ALA A 428 2.88 -22.83 18.54
CA ALA A 428 2.29 -23.85 17.65
C ALA A 428 3.34 -24.69 16.92
N GLU A 429 4.50 -24.12 16.63
CA GLU A 429 5.66 -24.79 16.02
C GLU A 429 6.53 -25.54 17.04
N HIS A 430 6.20 -25.50 18.33
CA HIS A 430 7.01 -26.04 19.45
C HIS A 430 8.40 -25.39 19.56
N HIS A 431 8.53 -24.13 19.19
CA HIS A 431 9.75 -23.34 19.26
C HIS A 431 9.59 -22.15 20.21
N TYR A 432 9.10 -22.42 21.43
CA TYR A 432 8.94 -21.40 22.46
C TYR A 432 8.89 -22.01 23.85
N ASP A 433 9.70 -21.48 24.75
CA ASP A 433 9.73 -21.85 26.15
C ASP A 433 10.16 -20.66 27.02
N THR A 434 9.69 -20.61 28.26
CA THR A 434 10.06 -19.59 29.25
C THR A 434 11.19 -20.08 30.17
N GLU A 435 11.37 -21.40 30.31
CA GLU A 435 12.33 -22.01 31.21
C GLU A 435 13.62 -22.44 30.51
N LYS A 436 13.56 -22.64 29.20
CA LYS A 436 14.70 -23.03 28.37
C LYS A 436 14.84 -22.12 27.17
N SER A 437 16.06 -21.79 26.86
CA SER A 437 16.41 -21.04 25.66
C SER A 437 16.32 -21.88 24.38
N ALA A 438 16.59 -21.29 23.23
CA ALA A 438 16.43 -21.88 21.90
C ALA A 438 17.21 -23.20 21.65
N ASP A 439 18.08 -23.62 22.53
CA ASP A 439 18.74 -24.93 22.48
C ASP A 439 18.02 -26.04 23.27
N ASN A 440 16.87 -25.75 23.88
CA ASN A 440 16.07 -26.64 24.72
C ASN A 440 16.76 -27.16 25.99
N THR A 441 17.92 -26.64 26.35
CA THR A 441 18.71 -27.13 27.48
C THR A 441 19.14 -26.03 28.45
N THR A 442 19.58 -24.90 27.94
CA THR A 442 20.14 -23.79 28.72
C THR A 442 19.05 -22.87 29.27
N ASP A 443 19.13 -22.56 30.56
CA ASP A 443 18.37 -21.47 31.17
C ASP A 443 19.29 -20.25 31.33
N LEU A 444 19.04 -19.21 30.52
CA LEU A 444 19.85 -17.98 30.48
C LEU A 444 19.76 -17.16 31.77
N ARG A 445 18.77 -17.44 32.63
CA ARG A 445 18.68 -16.81 33.95
C ARG A 445 19.72 -17.32 34.93
N THR A 446 20.32 -18.49 34.65
CA THR A 446 21.30 -19.18 35.52
C THR A 446 22.60 -19.50 34.81
N ALA A 447 22.66 -19.39 33.50
CA ALA A 447 23.85 -19.70 32.71
C ALA A 447 24.11 -18.57 31.71
N ASP A 448 25.38 -18.20 31.57
CA ASP A 448 25.80 -17.22 30.57
C ASP A 448 25.91 -17.86 29.18
N LYS A 449 25.06 -17.43 28.28
CA LYS A 449 25.08 -17.84 26.87
C LYS A 449 24.43 -16.79 25.99
N HIS A 450 25.01 -16.58 24.82
CA HIS A 450 24.49 -15.67 23.80
C HIS A 450 23.95 -16.46 22.62
N TYR A 451 22.98 -15.85 21.91
CA TYR A 451 22.42 -16.37 20.68
C TYR A 451 22.61 -15.34 19.56
N ALA A 452 23.14 -15.80 18.44
CA ALA A 452 23.39 -14.94 17.29
C ALA A 452 22.79 -15.58 16.03
N ASN A 453 21.79 -14.94 15.46
CA ASN A 453 21.29 -15.26 14.12
C ASN A 453 21.84 -14.23 13.14
N THR A 454 22.72 -14.71 12.25
CA THR A 454 23.37 -13.92 11.18
C THR A 454 23.05 -14.51 9.81
N SER A 455 21.94 -15.23 9.69
CA SER A 455 21.53 -15.86 8.43
C SER A 455 21.26 -14.79 7.38
N SER A 456 21.73 -15.02 6.16
CA SER A 456 21.38 -14.16 5.02
C SER A 456 19.88 -14.11 4.74
N SER A 457 19.11 -15.10 5.23
CA SER A 457 17.66 -15.10 5.12
C SER A 457 17.01 -13.87 5.77
N ILE A 458 17.66 -13.22 6.73
CA ILE A 458 17.17 -11.98 7.36
C ILE A 458 16.97 -10.89 6.32
N THR A 459 17.86 -10.79 5.32
CA THR A 459 17.76 -9.80 4.22
C THR A 459 17.22 -10.41 2.93
N ASP A 460 17.55 -11.67 2.63
CA ASP A 460 17.34 -12.28 1.32
C ASP A 460 15.95 -12.90 1.16
N SER A 461 15.29 -13.29 2.26
CA SER A 461 13.94 -13.89 2.19
C SER A 461 12.83 -12.88 1.86
N GLY A 462 13.13 -11.59 1.90
CA GLY A 462 12.14 -10.53 1.72
C GLY A 462 11.12 -10.46 2.85
N LEU A 463 10.05 -9.69 2.66
CA LEU A 463 8.99 -9.54 3.65
C LEU A 463 8.15 -10.82 3.79
N PRO A 464 7.50 -11.05 4.94
CA PRO A 464 6.49 -12.10 5.06
C PRO A 464 5.44 -11.97 3.95
N SER A 465 4.95 -13.08 3.41
CA SER A 465 3.91 -13.08 2.39
C SER A 465 2.65 -12.34 2.87
N ALA A 466 1.78 -11.93 1.95
CA ALA A 466 0.52 -11.29 2.33
C ALA A 466 -0.37 -12.25 3.14
N ALA A 467 -0.33 -13.56 2.85
CA ALA A 467 -1.05 -14.57 3.61
C ALA A 467 -0.53 -14.71 5.05
N ASP A 468 0.80 -14.67 5.20
CA ASP A 468 1.47 -14.92 6.49
C ASP A 468 1.63 -13.66 7.36
N ALA A 469 1.43 -12.48 6.81
CA ALA A 469 1.69 -11.23 7.53
C ALA A 469 0.98 -11.12 8.89
N GLY A 470 -0.20 -11.74 9.04
CA GLY A 470 -0.91 -11.82 10.30
C GLY A 470 -0.19 -12.63 11.39
N ASN A 471 0.78 -13.47 10.99
CA ASN A 471 1.59 -14.32 11.87
C ASN A 471 2.85 -13.63 12.38
N TYR A 472 3.12 -12.40 11.94
CA TYR A 472 4.30 -11.63 12.29
C TYR A 472 3.95 -10.34 13.03
N PHE A 473 4.90 -9.84 13.81
CA PHE A 473 4.90 -8.50 14.38
C PHE A 473 6.17 -7.77 13.96
N TYR A 474 6.16 -6.44 14.03
CA TYR A 474 7.26 -5.59 13.60
C TYR A 474 7.90 -4.88 14.79
N LEU A 475 9.23 -4.92 14.88
CA LEU A 475 10.04 -4.13 15.79
C LEU A 475 10.84 -3.07 15.03
N PRO A 476 10.63 -1.76 15.28
CA PRO A 476 11.37 -0.69 14.62
C PRO A 476 12.81 -0.60 15.16
N ALA A 477 13.70 -0.08 14.33
CA ALA A 477 15.09 0.21 14.71
C ALA A 477 15.15 1.54 15.50
N LEU A 478 14.74 1.53 16.76
CA LEU A 478 14.60 2.73 17.59
C LEU A 478 15.91 3.24 18.21
N GLY A 479 17.05 2.56 17.98
CA GLY A 479 18.34 2.95 18.55
C GLY A 479 18.39 2.89 20.06
N SER A 480 19.22 3.73 20.65
CA SER A 480 19.49 3.71 22.10
C SER A 480 19.93 5.07 22.64
N TYR A 481 19.85 5.24 23.97
CA TYR A 481 20.49 6.36 24.69
C TYR A 481 21.69 5.87 25.46
N SER A 482 22.84 6.52 25.27
CA SER A 482 24.04 6.28 26.08
C SER A 482 24.70 7.61 26.45
N VAL A 483 25.01 7.79 27.73
CA VAL A 483 25.68 8.98 28.27
C VAL A 483 25.00 10.29 27.81
N GLY A 484 23.67 10.29 27.78
CA GLY A 484 22.86 11.45 27.41
C GLY A 484 22.76 11.74 25.90
N ARG A 485 23.15 10.82 25.03
CA ARG A 485 23.12 10.97 23.57
C ARG A 485 22.30 9.86 22.94
N LEU A 486 21.59 10.20 21.87
CA LEU A 486 20.84 9.25 21.03
C LEU A 486 21.76 8.64 19.97
N TYR A 487 21.60 7.34 19.68
CA TYR A 487 22.39 6.57 18.71
C TYR A 487 21.52 5.69 17.84
N ASN A 488 21.88 5.54 16.58
CA ASN A 488 21.51 4.50 15.63
C ASN A 488 19.99 4.34 15.35
N VAL A 489 19.21 5.40 15.48
CA VAL A 489 17.78 5.39 15.11
C VAL A 489 17.64 5.15 13.61
N GLY A 490 16.87 4.11 13.22
CA GLY A 490 16.72 3.66 11.84
C GLY A 490 17.76 2.63 11.38
N TYR A 491 18.76 2.32 12.22
CA TYR A 491 19.84 1.38 11.90
C TYR A 491 19.82 0.12 12.76
N ASP A 492 19.59 0.27 14.06
CA ASP A 492 19.45 -0.85 14.99
C ASP A 492 18.36 -0.61 16.04
N GLY A 493 17.92 -1.68 16.68
CA GLY A 493 16.98 -1.65 17.78
C GLY A 493 17.48 -2.50 18.94
N HIS A 494 17.29 -2.01 20.14
CA HIS A 494 17.69 -2.64 21.38
C HIS A 494 16.50 -2.73 22.33
N TYR A 495 16.17 -3.93 22.76
CA TYR A 495 14.99 -4.21 23.57
C TYR A 495 15.37 -4.98 24.82
N TRP A 496 15.15 -4.40 26.01
CA TRP A 496 15.44 -5.04 27.27
C TRP A 496 14.63 -6.31 27.49
N SER A 497 15.27 -7.33 28.08
CA SER A 497 14.57 -8.46 28.69
C SER A 497 14.28 -8.21 30.17
N SER A 498 13.46 -9.08 30.77
CA SER A 498 13.29 -9.11 32.23
C SER A 498 14.40 -9.82 32.97
N SER A 499 15.45 -10.34 32.29
CA SER A 499 16.49 -11.18 32.87
C SER A 499 17.82 -10.46 33.01
N ALA A 500 18.37 -10.41 34.22
CA ALA A 500 19.75 -10.03 34.44
C ALA A 500 20.72 -11.10 33.89
N ASN A 501 21.95 -10.68 33.55
CA ASN A 501 23.02 -11.62 33.29
C ASN A 501 23.38 -12.38 34.59
N SER A 502 23.63 -13.70 34.48
CA SER A 502 23.91 -14.54 35.63
C SER A 502 25.33 -14.42 36.15
N TRP A 503 26.25 -13.79 35.43
CA TRP A 503 27.68 -13.71 35.74
C TRP A 503 28.16 -12.30 36.10
N ASP A 504 27.55 -11.27 35.55
CA ASP A 504 27.99 -9.88 35.72
C ASP A 504 26.83 -9.01 36.19
N SER A 505 26.97 -8.38 37.34
CA SER A 505 25.95 -7.51 37.93
C SER A 505 25.72 -6.20 37.17
N ASP A 506 26.66 -5.81 36.30
CA ASP A 506 26.53 -4.61 35.46
C ASP A 506 25.81 -4.88 34.14
N TYR A 507 25.52 -6.15 33.81
CA TYR A 507 24.97 -6.56 32.54
C TYR A 507 23.61 -7.24 32.65
N VAL A 508 22.81 -7.13 31.58
CA VAL A 508 21.48 -7.74 31.45
C VAL A 508 21.22 -8.11 30.00
N TYR A 509 20.37 -9.11 29.79
CA TYR A 509 20.06 -9.56 28.46
C TYR A 509 19.16 -8.57 27.69
N GLU A 510 19.44 -8.45 26.41
CA GLU A 510 18.66 -7.70 25.43
C GLU A 510 18.38 -8.52 24.17
N LEU A 511 17.35 -8.14 23.43
CA LEU A 511 17.20 -8.48 22.03
C LEU A 511 17.73 -7.32 21.19
N TYR A 512 18.79 -7.57 20.43
CA TYR A 512 19.38 -6.64 19.46
C TYR A 512 18.95 -7.02 18.06
N ILE A 513 18.57 -6.04 17.25
CA ILE A 513 18.21 -6.19 15.84
C ILE A 513 18.94 -5.16 14.98
N SER A 514 19.42 -5.59 13.80
CA SER A 514 19.95 -4.71 12.76
C SER A 514 19.81 -5.37 11.40
N SER A 515 20.16 -4.67 10.33
CA SER A 515 20.16 -5.26 8.99
C SER A 515 21.08 -6.50 8.96
N GLY A 516 20.50 -7.70 8.89
CA GLY A 516 21.22 -8.97 8.85
C GLY A 516 21.53 -9.63 10.21
N ASN A 517 21.09 -9.06 11.33
CA ASN A 517 21.40 -9.61 12.65
C ASN A 517 20.19 -9.60 13.58
N ALA A 518 20.01 -10.70 14.31
CA ALA A 518 19.12 -10.79 15.46
C ALA A 518 19.86 -11.53 16.58
N TYR A 519 20.19 -10.83 17.67
CA TYR A 519 20.99 -11.37 18.77
C TYR A 519 20.23 -11.34 20.08
N VAL A 520 20.48 -12.33 20.93
CA VAL A 520 20.25 -12.23 22.36
C VAL A 520 21.62 -12.25 23.04
N SER A 521 22.00 -11.12 23.56
CA SER A 521 23.28 -10.87 24.23
C SER A 521 23.05 -10.01 25.46
N ASP A 522 24.10 -9.80 26.21
CA ASP A 522 24.07 -8.93 27.36
C ASP A 522 24.58 -7.52 27.04
N SER A 523 24.05 -6.53 27.75
CA SER A 523 24.43 -5.15 27.65
C SER A 523 24.41 -4.45 28.98
N ASN A 524 25.13 -3.30 29.08
CA ASN A 524 25.26 -2.57 30.31
C ASN A 524 23.95 -1.92 30.76
N ARG A 525 23.55 -2.15 32.02
CA ARG A 525 22.30 -1.66 32.64
C ARG A 525 22.10 -0.14 32.55
N ARG A 526 23.17 0.65 32.35
CA ARG A 526 23.15 2.12 32.29
C ARG A 526 22.73 2.66 30.93
N ILE A 527 22.59 1.80 29.94
CA ILE A 527 22.15 2.21 28.61
C ILE A 527 20.63 2.33 28.61
N GLY A 528 20.12 3.34 27.92
CA GLY A 528 18.69 3.54 27.74
C GLY A 528 18.20 2.76 26.54
N TYR A 529 17.62 1.59 26.73
CA TYR A 529 17.01 0.76 25.70
C TYR A 529 15.48 0.77 25.80
N ARG A 530 14.85 0.31 24.75
CA ARG A 530 13.39 0.22 24.69
C ARG A 530 12.85 -0.86 25.63
N VAL A 531 11.74 -0.55 26.24
CA VAL A 531 10.89 -1.50 26.95
C VAL A 531 9.58 -1.63 26.17
N GLU A 532 9.43 -2.74 25.47
CA GLU A 532 8.21 -3.04 24.72
C GLU A 532 7.55 -4.27 25.33
N PRO A 533 6.44 -4.11 26.07
CA PRO A 533 5.75 -5.24 26.72
C PRO A 533 5.10 -6.19 25.71
N THR A 534 5.02 -5.82 24.48
CA THR A 534 4.36 -6.56 23.40
C THR A 534 5.35 -7.12 22.37
N LEU A 535 6.27 -7.95 22.79
CA LEU A 535 6.79 -9.00 21.92
C LEU A 535 5.70 -10.07 21.82
N GLN A 536 4.73 -9.83 20.93
CA GLN A 536 3.52 -10.67 20.81
C GLN A 536 3.76 -11.96 20.06
#